data_43951b4e7a1ab07ee721f13bfcbc4e27
#
_entry.id   43951b4e7a1ab07ee721f13bfcbc4e27
#
_cell.length_a   1.000
_cell.length_b   1.000
_cell.length_c   1.000
_cell.angle_alpha   90.00
_cell.angle_beta   90.00
_cell.angle_gamma   90.00
#
_symmetry.space_group_name_H-M   'P 1'
#
loop_
_entity.id
_entity.type
_entity.pdbx_description
1 polymer ?
#
loop_
_entity_poly.entity_id
_entity_poly.type
_entity_poly.pdbx_seq_one_letter_code
_entity_poly.pdbx_strand_id
1 'polypeptide(L)'
;IDYITFSTEGNAADFGNLLATRETLDGSSNSIRGIFTGGNPGSIDNVMQYITIASTGNATDFGNLTVARQNLGSASSPTRQVNMGGVTPSASNVIDFTEIMTTGNAVDFGDLTAARSNGMPVSSSTRAVYAGGDPGPSNVDFITIASQGNGIDYGDLSVARYAGGGADNSVKGVFAGSYPNSNTIDSLIIATGGTATDFGDMTAAREKAKGVSNSHGGLNDGYQGTRPLPIGGTG
;
A
#
# COMPACT_ATOMS: atom_id res chain seq x y z
N ILE A 1 16.60 -6.80 4.15
CA ILE A 1 15.94 -5.49 3.94
C ILE A 1 17.02 -4.49 3.62
N ASP A 2 16.88 -3.76 2.54
CA ASP A 2 17.81 -2.71 2.15
C ASP A 2 17.08 -1.36 2.19
N TYR A 3 17.84 -0.29 2.36
CA TYR A 3 17.32 1.07 2.32
C TYR A 3 18.17 2.00 1.48
N ILE A 4 17.55 3.07 0.99
CA ILE A 4 18.22 4.19 0.32
C ILE A 4 17.86 5.49 1.04
N THR A 5 18.72 6.47 0.96
CA THR A 5 18.46 7.81 1.46
C THR A 5 17.98 8.69 0.30
N PHE A 6 16.75 9.16 0.35
CA PHE A 6 16.17 9.94 -0.76
C PHE A 6 16.89 11.26 -1.06
N SER A 7 17.51 11.86 -0.06
CA SER A 7 18.21 13.14 -0.21
C SER A 7 19.63 13.01 -0.78
N THR A 8 20.16 11.80 -0.90
CA THR A 8 21.51 11.53 -1.40
C THR A 8 21.47 10.41 -2.42
N GLU A 9 22.20 10.57 -3.51
CA GLU A 9 22.41 9.47 -4.46
C GLU A 9 23.35 8.43 -3.88
N GLY A 10 23.23 7.18 -4.32
CA GLY A 10 24.13 6.10 -3.90
C GLY A 10 23.48 4.72 -3.98
N ASN A 11 24.26 3.73 -3.63
CA ASN A 11 23.79 2.35 -3.54
C ASN A 11 22.93 2.16 -2.29
N ALA A 12 22.04 1.16 -2.34
CA ALA A 12 21.32 0.71 -1.16
C ALA A 12 22.33 0.20 -0.09
N ALA A 13 21.94 0.40 1.16
CA ALA A 13 22.66 -0.11 2.34
C ALA A 13 21.79 -1.16 3.05
N ASP A 14 22.46 -2.10 3.72
CA ASP A 14 21.77 -3.12 4.50
C ASP A 14 21.04 -2.48 5.70
N PHE A 15 19.77 -2.81 5.84
CA PHE A 15 18.96 -2.41 6.99
C PHE A 15 18.88 -3.52 8.04
N GLY A 16 18.84 -4.78 7.60
CA GLY A 16 18.62 -5.95 8.42
C GLY A 16 17.76 -7.01 7.72
N ASN A 17 17.32 -8.03 8.42
CA ASN A 17 16.60 -9.17 7.85
C ASN A 17 15.14 -9.23 8.28
N LEU A 18 14.30 -9.76 7.40
CA LEU A 18 12.98 -10.26 7.76
C LEU A 18 13.10 -11.49 8.68
N LEU A 19 12.03 -11.86 9.39
CA LEU A 19 11.97 -13.04 10.25
C LEU A 19 12.23 -14.35 9.47
N ALA A 20 11.85 -14.36 8.18
CA ALA A 20 12.15 -15.45 7.26
C ALA A 20 12.22 -14.89 5.84
N THR A 21 12.98 -15.57 4.96
CA THR A 21 12.95 -15.31 3.52
C THR A 21 11.55 -15.55 2.99
N ARG A 22 10.96 -14.57 2.31
CA ARG A 22 9.58 -14.68 1.80
C ARG A 22 9.38 -13.87 0.54
N GLU A 23 8.41 -14.31 -0.25
CA GLU A 23 7.99 -13.64 -1.48
C GLU A 23 6.52 -13.21 -1.38
N THR A 24 6.07 -12.38 -2.32
CA THR A 24 4.65 -11.99 -2.46
C THR A 24 4.01 -11.35 -1.23
N LEU A 25 4.84 -10.79 -0.35
CA LEU A 25 4.42 -9.93 0.75
C LEU A 25 4.08 -8.52 0.22
N ASP A 26 3.37 -7.77 1.02
CA ASP A 26 3.24 -6.33 0.83
C ASP A 26 3.47 -5.61 2.16
N GLY A 27 3.46 -4.29 2.15
CA GLY A 27 3.67 -3.54 3.37
C GLY A 27 3.31 -2.07 3.23
N SER A 28 3.12 -1.44 4.35
CA SER A 28 2.91 -0.01 4.46
C SER A 28 3.56 0.54 5.72
N SER A 29 3.54 1.85 5.88
CA SER A 29 4.26 2.49 6.98
C SER A 29 3.57 3.77 7.44
N ASN A 30 3.95 4.19 8.62
CA ASN A 30 3.89 5.61 9.01
C ASN A 30 5.32 6.17 9.08
N SER A 31 5.50 7.35 9.64
CA SER A 31 6.82 8.00 9.78
C SER A 31 7.78 7.27 10.73
N ILE A 32 7.32 6.30 11.50
CA ILE A 32 8.09 5.63 12.57
C ILE A 32 8.32 4.15 12.28
N ARG A 33 7.27 3.43 11.84
CA ARG A 33 7.30 1.99 11.61
C ARG A 33 6.93 1.63 10.18
N GLY A 34 7.68 0.69 9.61
CA GLY A 34 7.28 -0.07 8.42
C GLY A 34 6.79 -1.45 8.84
N ILE A 35 5.64 -1.89 8.33
CA ILE A 35 5.08 -3.23 8.60
C ILE A 35 5.03 -4.00 7.29
N PHE A 36 5.60 -5.19 7.30
CA PHE A 36 5.56 -6.17 6.21
C PHE A 36 4.57 -7.27 6.57
N THR A 37 3.74 -7.65 5.63
CA THR A 37 2.53 -8.42 5.92
C THR A 37 2.37 -9.60 4.99
N GLY A 38 2.09 -10.79 5.55
CA GLY A 38 1.77 -12.02 4.83
C GLY A 38 2.92 -12.52 3.95
N GLY A 39 2.56 -13.13 2.84
CA GLY A 39 3.50 -13.66 1.86
C GLY A 39 3.69 -15.17 1.98
N ASN A 40 4.78 -15.67 1.37
CA ASN A 40 5.06 -17.10 1.26
C ASN A 40 6.53 -17.38 1.60
N PRO A 41 6.83 -17.87 2.81
CA PRO A 41 8.16 -18.36 3.18
C PRO A 41 8.40 -19.85 2.85
N GLY A 42 7.61 -20.44 1.96
CA GLY A 42 7.54 -21.86 1.62
C GLY A 42 6.12 -22.41 1.66
N SER A 43 5.25 -21.74 2.39
CA SER A 43 3.78 -21.92 2.39
C SER A 43 3.16 -20.56 2.73
N ILE A 44 1.96 -20.28 2.26
CA ILE A 44 1.25 -19.03 2.58
C ILE A 44 1.10 -18.92 4.08
N ASP A 45 1.52 -17.78 4.66
CA ASP A 45 1.41 -17.53 6.10
C ASP A 45 0.66 -16.23 6.43
N ASN A 46 0.42 -16.01 7.72
CA ASN A 46 -0.27 -14.83 8.22
C ASN A 46 0.62 -13.87 9.01
N VAL A 47 1.93 -14.09 9.01
CA VAL A 47 2.85 -13.32 9.83
C VAL A 47 2.92 -11.86 9.38
N MET A 48 2.80 -10.95 10.33
CA MET A 48 3.15 -9.55 10.20
C MET A 48 4.42 -9.27 10.99
N GLN A 49 5.30 -8.46 10.45
CA GLN A 49 6.56 -8.10 11.09
C GLN A 49 6.88 -6.63 10.81
N TYR A 50 7.59 -5.99 11.71
CA TYR A 50 7.86 -4.56 11.60
C TYR A 50 9.32 -4.20 11.81
N ILE A 51 9.68 -3.05 11.29
CA ILE A 51 10.93 -2.35 11.55
C ILE A 51 10.65 -0.96 12.13
N THR A 52 11.59 -0.45 12.91
CA THR A 52 11.63 0.97 13.28
C THR A 52 12.48 1.71 12.26
N ILE A 53 11.87 2.59 11.45
CA ILE A 53 12.50 3.21 10.27
C ILE A 53 13.78 3.97 10.62
N ALA A 54 13.82 4.62 11.78
CA ALA A 54 14.96 5.46 12.19
C ALA A 54 16.19 4.66 12.68
N SER A 55 16.09 3.33 12.82
CA SER A 55 17.20 2.52 13.33
C SER A 55 17.30 1.18 12.59
N THR A 56 18.45 0.95 11.98
CA THR A 56 18.74 -0.32 11.30
C THR A 56 18.68 -1.50 12.27
N GLY A 57 18.24 -2.65 11.79
CA GLY A 57 18.12 -3.88 12.56
C GLY A 57 17.14 -4.85 11.92
N ASN A 58 17.08 -6.05 12.44
CA ASN A 58 16.17 -7.07 11.95
C ASN A 58 14.71 -6.72 12.27
N ALA A 59 13.80 -7.19 11.43
CA ALA A 59 12.39 -7.12 11.70
C ALA A 59 12.02 -7.88 12.97
N THR A 60 11.02 -7.38 13.66
CA THR A 60 10.44 -7.96 14.87
C THR A 60 9.02 -8.43 14.58
N ASP A 61 8.60 -9.51 15.23
CA ASP A 61 7.23 -9.99 15.14
C ASP A 61 6.24 -8.89 15.57
N PHE A 62 5.23 -8.67 14.73
CA PHE A 62 4.16 -7.73 15.01
C PHE A 62 2.89 -8.44 15.49
N GLY A 63 2.62 -9.62 14.98
CA GLY A 63 1.40 -10.40 15.16
C GLY A 63 0.97 -11.07 13.86
N ASN A 64 -0.29 -11.41 13.72
CA ASN A 64 -0.79 -12.20 12.60
C ASN A 64 -2.00 -11.53 11.93
N LEU A 65 -2.11 -11.68 10.60
CA LEU A 65 -3.34 -11.45 9.86
C LEU A 65 -4.48 -12.35 10.37
N THR A 66 -5.71 -11.95 10.11
CA THR A 66 -6.90 -12.79 10.41
C THR A 66 -6.90 -14.07 9.60
N VAL A 67 -6.35 -14.04 8.38
CA VAL A 67 -6.21 -15.20 7.46
C VAL A 67 -4.85 -15.17 6.78
N ALA A 68 -4.20 -16.32 6.65
CA ALA A 68 -2.95 -16.45 5.90
C ALA A 68 -3.15 -16.09 4.42
N ARG A 69 -2.40 -15.11 3.91
CA ARG A 69 -2.57 -14.56 2.56
C ARG A 69 -1.24 -14.12 1.95
N GLN A 70 -1.16 -14.25 0.62
CA GLN A 70 -0.10 -13.66 -0.20
C GLN A 70 -0.73 -12.80 -1.31
N ASN A 71 0.07 -11.98 -2.02
CA ASN A 71 -0.41 -11.10 -3.07
C ASN A 71 -1.56 -10.17 -2.64
N LEU A 72 -1.58 -9.82 -1.37
CA LEU A 72 -2.48 -8.82 -0.81
C LEU A 72 -1.97 -7.41 -1.15
N GLY A 73 -2.78 -6.39 -0.91
CA GLY A 73 -2.37 -5.00 -0.98
C GLY A 73 -2.49 -4.33 0.38
N SER A 74 -1.45 -3.63 0.79
CA SER A 74 -1.40 -2.91 2.06
C SER A 74 -1.41 -1.41 1.83
N ALA A 75 -2.20 -0.70 2.62
CA ALA A 75 -2.26 0.75 2.65
C ALA A 75 -2.32 1.24 4.10
N SER A 76 -2.00 2.49 4.35
CA SER A 76 -2.02 3.00 5.72
C SER A 76 -2.46 4.45 5.82
N SER A 77 -3.03 4.76 6.98
CA SER A 77 -3.06 6.09 7.56
C SER A 77 -1.88 6.28 8.51
N PRO A 78 -1.71 7.44 9.15
CA PRO A 78 -0.69 7.61 10.18
C PRO A 78 -0.76 6.63 11.35
N THR A 79 -1.93 6.08 11.61
CA THR A 79 -2.18 5.23 12.79
C THR A 79 -2.50 3.78 12.46
N ARG A 80 -3.16 3.52 11.32
CA ARG A 80 -3.64 2.20 10.92
C ARG A 80 -3.04 1.73 9.62
N GLN A 81 -2.64 0.48 9.58
CA GLN A 81 -2.45 -0.28 8.34
C GLN A 81 -3.71 -1.10 8.06
N VAL A 82 -4.13 -1.13 6.80
CA VAL A 82 -5.17 -2.00 6.29
C VAL A 82 -4.60 -2.92 5.23
N ASN A 83 -5.02 -4.18 5.22
CA ASN A 83 -4.56 -5.23 4.32
C ASN A 83 -5.76 -5.77 3.56
N MET A 84 -5.72 -5.69 2.24
CA MET A 84 -6.89 -5.89 1.39
C MET A 84 -6.66 -7.02 0.39
N GLY A 85 -7.64 -7.92 0.25
CA GLY A 85 -7.62 -8.98 -0.73
C GLY A 85 -6.50 -10.00 -0.54
N GLY A 86 -5.97 -10.54 -1.62
CA GLY A 86 -4.90 -11.55 -1.63
C GLY A 86 -5.36 -12.95 -2.03
N VAL A 87 -4.50 -13.93 -1.82
CA VAL A 87 -4.75 -15.36 -2.17
C VAL A 87 -4.58 -16.24 -0.95
N THR A 88 -5.55 -17.19 -0.73
CA THR A 88 -5.58 -18.18 0.34
C THR A 88 -6.61 -19.31 0.12
N PRO A 89 -6.38 -20.38 -0.47
CA PRO A 89 -5.65 -20.69 -1.69
C PRO A 89 -6.29 -20.08 -2.95
N SER A 90 -7.46 -19.45 -2.84
CA SER A 90 -8.14 -18.70 -3.91
C SER A 90 -8.15 -17.21 -3.58
N ALA A 91 -8.54 -16.39 -4.54
CA ALA A 91 -8.68 -14.96 -4.31
C ALA A 91 -9.61 -14.68 -3.11
N SER A 92 -9.23 -13.69 -2.31
CA SER A 92 -9.89 -13.30 -1.07
C SER A 92 -10.47 -11.89 -1.19
N ASN A 93 -11.57 -11.63 -0.50
CA ASN A 93 -12.12 -10.28 -0.33
C ASN A 93 -11.84 -9.68 1.04
N VAL A 94 -11.23 -10.44 1.94
CA VAL A 94 -11.00 -10.02 3.33
C VAL A 94 -10.20 -8.73 3.40
N ILE A 95 -10.66 -7.82 4.24
CA ILE A 95 -9.91 -6.64 4.70
C ILE A 95 -9.68 -6.80 6.20
N ASP A 96 -8.45 -6.70 6.64
CA ASP A 96 -8.11 -6.62 8.06
C ASP A 96 -7.21 -5.41 8.34
N PHE A 97 -7.11 -5.01 9.61
CA PHE A 97 -6.31 -3.87 10.00
C PHE A 97 -5.53 -4.08 11.29
N THR A 98 -4.51 -3.26 11.47
CA THR A 98 -3.74 -3.15 12.71
C THR A 98 -3.48 -1.68 13.07
N GLU A 99 -3.33 -1.41 14.35
CA GLU A 99 -2.81 -0.12 14.83
C GLU A 99 -1.28 -0.15 14.75
N ILE A 100 -0.67 0.68 13.89
CA ILE A 100 0.76 0.59 13.54
C ILE A 100 1.68 0.67 14.77
N MET A 101 1.32 1.44 15.78
CA MET A 101 2.17 1.64 16.96
C MET A 101 1.94 0.62 18.08
N THR A 102 0.96 -0.27 17.94
CA THR A 102 0.62 -1.30 18.95
C THR A 102 0.72 -2.69 18.33
N THR A 103 1.70 -3.47 18.75
CA THR A 103 1.86 -4.87 18.28
C THR A 103 0.67 -5.72 18.70
N GLY A 104 0.28 -6.64 17.85
CA GLY A 104 -0.84 -7.55 18.07
C GLY A 104 -1.39 -8.09 16.76
N ASN A 105 -2.34 -9.00 16.87
CA ASN A 105 -3.00 -9.58 15.71
C ASN A 105 -3.90 -8.54 15.01
N ALA A 106 -4.02 -8.68 13.71
CA ALA A 106 -4.98 -7.93 12.93
C ALA A 106 -6.42 -8.23 13.37
N VAL A 107 -7.27 -7.26 13.19
CA VAL A 107 -8.71 -7.34 13.46
C VAL A 107 -9.44 -7.25 12.12
N ASP A 108 -10.53 -8.00 12.00
CA ASP A 108 -11.40 -7.92 10.84
C ASP A 108 -11.90 -6.49 10.64
N PHE A 109 -11.79 -6.01 9.41
CA PHE A 109 -12.24 -4.68 9.02
C PHE A 109 -13.56 -4.75 8.23
N GLY A 110 -13.70 -5.76 7.39
CA GLY A 110 -14.79 -5.98 6.44
C GLY A 110 -14.27 -6.64 5.16
N ASP A 111 -14.99 -6.49 4.07
CA ASP A 111 -14.72 -7.15 2.80
C ASP A 111 -14.64 -6.18 1.63
N LEU A 112 -13.81 -6.47 0.62
CA LEU A 112 -13.87 -5.85 -0.71
C LEU A 112 -15.19 -6.23 -1.40
N THR A 113 -15.60 -5.43 -2.38
CA THR A 113 -16.79 -5.71 -3.20
C THR A 113 -16.68 -7.03 -3.97
N ALA A 114 -15.45 -7.48 -4.27
CA ALA A 114 -15.18 -8.77 -4.91
C ALA A 114 -13.83 -9.34 -4.44
N ALA A 115 -13.74 -10.68 -4.39
CA ALA A 115 -12.49 -11.37 -4.06
C ALA A 115 -11.45 -11.13 -5.16
N ARG A 116 -10.29 -10.59 -4.78
CA ARG A 116 -9.21 -10.19 -5.70
C ARG A 116 -7.83 -10.28 -5.04
N SER A 117 -6.82 -10.52 -5.86
CA SER A 117 -5.41 -10.46 -5.45
C SER A 117 -4.61 -9.56 -6.40
N ASN A 118 -3.37 -9.26 -6.07
CA ASN A 118 -2.49 -8.46 -6.91
C ASN A 118 -3.06 -7.09 -7.34
N GLY A 119 -3.94 -6.51 -6.56
CA GLY A 119 -4.42 -5.15 -6.77
C GLY A 119 -3.38 -4.11 -6.39
N MET A 120 -3.66 -2.87 -6.75
CA MET A 120 -2.77 -1.73 -6.56
C MET A 120 -3.33 -0.85 -5.44
N PRO A 121 -2.77 -0.93 -4.22
CA PRO A 121 -3.22 -0.10 -3.11
C PRO A 121 -2.65 1.32 -3.21
N VAL A 122 -3.46 2.31 -2.83
CA VAL A 122 -3.06 3.69 -2.56
C VAL A 122 -3.87 4.23 -1.39
N SER A 123 -3.40 5.27 -0.74
CA SER A 123 -4.10 5.84 0.42
C SER A 123 -3.92 7.34 0.60
N SER A 124 -4.81 7.90 1.37
CA SER A 124 -4.67 9.18 2.05
C SER A 124 -4.72 8.96 3.56
N SER A 125 -4.65 10.01 4.35
CA SER A 125 -4.81 9.91 5.82
C SER A 125 -6.17 9.35 6.27
N THR A 126 -7.17 9.31 5.39
CA THR A 126 -8.54 8.92 5.73
C THR A 126 -9.09 7.75 4.93
N ARG A 127 -8.61 7.55 3.70
CA ARG A 127 -9.11 6.52 2.79
C ARG A 127 -8.01 5.62 2.28
N ALA A 128 -8.28 4.33 2.20
CA ALA A 128 -7.51 3.40 1.40
C ALA A 128 -8.32 3.01 0.17
N VAL A 129 -7.64 2.88 -0.95
CA VAL A 129 -8.20 2.51 -2.26
C VAL A 129 -7.49 1.27 -2.74
N TYR A 130 -8.23 0.32 -3.30
CA TYR A 130 -7.71 -0.90 -3.89
C TYR A 130 -8.19 -1.02 -5.33
N ALA A 131 -7.27 -0.85 -6.28
CA ALA A 131 -7.59 -0.76 -7.69
C ALA A 131 -7.19 -2.01 -8.46
N GLY A 132 -8.08 -2.49 -9.35
CA GLY A 132 -7.86 -3.67 -10.17
C GLY A 132 -7.70 -4.95 -9.36
N GLY A 133 -6.90 -5.89 -9.86
CA GLY A 133 -6.63 -7.17 -9.21
C GLY A 133 -6.93 -8.37 -10.09
N ASP A 134 -6.59 -9.58 -9.63
CA ASP A 134 -6.84 -10.84 -10.31
C ASP A 134 -7.96 -11.62 -9.58
N PRO A 135 -9.00 -12.11 -10.26
CA PRO A 135 -9.27 -12.10 -11.69
C PRO A 135 -9.65 -10.69 -12.19
N GLY A 136 -8.96 -10.20 -13.19
CA GLY A 136 -8.79 -8.88 -13.75
C GLY A 136 -9.98 -7.91 -13.91
N PRO A 137 -10.67 -7.44 -12.88
CA PRO A 137 -11.62 -6.35 -13.05
C PRO A 137 -10.91 -5.00 -13.13
N SER A 138 -11.59 -4.02 -13.72
CA SER A 138 -11.21 -2.61 -13.63
C SER A 138 -11.56 -1.98 -12.30
N ASN A 139 -12.40 -2.62 -11.49
CA ASN A 139 -12.99 -2.08 -10.27
C ASN A 139 -11.97 -1.44 -9.34
N VAL A 140 -12.38 -0.32 -8.80
CA VAL A 140 -11.70 0.40 -7.72
C VAL A 140 -12.60 0.40 -6.49
N ASP A 141 -12.13 -0.16 -5.39
CA ASP A 141 -12.83 -0.10 -4.11
C ASP A 141 -12.15 0.93 -3.20
N PHE A 142 -12.92 1.56 -2.32
CA PHE A 142 -12.37 2.34 -1.22
C PHE A 142 -12.95 1.94 0.12
N ILE A 143 -12.21 2.22 1.17
CA ILE A 143 -12.65 2.15 2.56
C ILE A 143 -12.27 3.45 3.29
N THR A 144 -13.01 3.78 4.34
CA THR A 144 -12.63 4.83 5.29
C THR A 144 -11.82 4.20 6.41
N ILE A 145 -10.52 4.48 6.49
CA ILE A 145 -9.57 3.75 7.37
C ILE A 145 -9.96 3.84 8.86
N ALA A 146 -10.56 4.93 9.28
CA ALA A 146 -10.92 5.15 10.68
C ALA A 146 -12.16 4.36 11.15
N SER A 147 -13.00 3.89 10.23
CA SER A 147 -14.24 3.18 10.55
C SER A 147 -14.32 1.86 9.81
N GLN A 148 -14.49 0.77 10.57
CA GLN A 148 -14.68 -0.56 10.00
C GLN A 148 -15.92 -0.61 9.10
N GLY A 149 -15.88 -1.46 8.09
CA GLY A 149 -16.96 -1.69 7.15
C GLY A 149 -16.43 -2.21 5.81
N ASN A 150 -17.34 -2.68 4.99
CA ASN A 150 -17.01 -3.21 3.67
C ASN A 150 -16.52 -2.12 2.73
N GLY A 151 -15.70 -2.51 1.77
CA GLY A 151 -15.32 -1.71 0.63
C GLY A 151 -16.54 -1.25 -0.17
N ILE A 152 -16.45 -0.08 -0.69
CA ILE A 152 -17.48 0.55 -1.52
C ILE A 152 -16.89 0.72 -2.92
N ASP A 153 -17.68 0.37 -3.93
CA ASP A 153 -17.33 0.63 -5.33
C ASP A 153 -17.08 2.13 -5.54
N TYR A 154 -15.93 2.42 -6.09
CA TYR A 154 -15.43 3.78 -6.23
C TYR A 154 -15.26 4.21 -7.69
N GLY A 155 -15.54 3.32 -8.63
CA GLY A 155 -15.36 3.47 -10.06
C GLY A 155 -14.38 2.44 -10.64
N ASP A 156 -13.79 2.76 -11.77
CA ASP A 156 -12.98 1.85 -12.56
C ASP A 156 -11.63 2.45 -12.95
N LEU A 157 -10.63 1.60 -13.16
CA LEU A 157 -9.44 1.92 -13.95
C LEU A 157 -9.82 2.12 -15.42
N SER A 158 -9.02 2.87 -16.17
CA SER A 158 -9.22 3.03 -17.62
C SER A 158 -9.17 1.69 -18.38
N VAL A 159 -8.38 0.74 -17.88
CA VAL A 159 -8.25 -0.63 -18.41
C VAL A 159 -8.17 -1.63 -17.27
N ALA A 160 -8.89 -2.74 -17.40
CA ALA A 160 -8.83 -3.86 -16.46
C ALA A 160 -7.42 -4.44 -16.38
N ARG A 161 -6.84 -4.51 -15.17
CA ARG A 161 -5.45 -4.92 -14.96
C ARG A 161 -5.13 -5.28 -13.52
N TYR A 162 -4.02 -5.99 -13.32
CA TYR A 162 -3.50 -6.38 -12.02
C TYR A 162 -1.96 -6.41 -12.01
N ALA A 163 -1.37 -6.61 -10.84
CA ALA A 163 0.08 -6.69 -10.65
C ALA A 163 0.84 -5.45 -11.17
N GLY A 164 0.22 -4.28 -11.08
CA GLY A 164 0.86 -2.99 -11.23
C GLY A 164 1.33 -2.43 -9.90
N GLY A 165 1.86 -1.21 -9.92
CA GLY A 165 2.24 -0.45 -8.74
C GLY A 165 1.30 0.72 -8.48
N GLY A 166 1.00 0.96 -7.21
CA GLY A 166 0.34 2.18 -6.75
C GLY A 166 1.33 3.12 -6.07
N ALA A 167 1.14 4.40 -6.23
CA ALA A 167 1.80 5.44 -5.44
C ALA A 167 0.82 6.60 -5.22
N ASP A 168 0.98 7.32 -4.14
CA ASP A 168 0.03 8.35 -3.77
C ASP A 168 0.68 9.57 -3.13
N ASN A 169 -0.11 10.62 -3.08
CA ASN A 169 0.05 11.70 -2.11
C ASN A 169 -1.28 11.86 -1.35
N SER A 170 -1.40 12.88 -0.49
CA SER A 170 -2.63 13.08 0.30
C SER A 170 -3.91 13.30 -0.53
N VAL A 171 -3.79 13.54 -1.84
CA VAL A 171 -4.90 13.94 -2.72
C VAL A 171 -5.11 12.96 -3.87
N LYS A 172 -4.02 12.54 -4.52
CA LYS A 172 -4.07 11.78 -5.77
C LYS A 172 -3.34 10.44 -5.62
N GLY A 173 -3.99 9.36 -6.07
CA GLY A 173 -3.39 8.06 -6.32
C GLY A 173 -3.06 7.90 -7.80
N VAL A 174 -1.92 7.28 -8.10
CA VAL A 174 -1.52 6.88 -9.45
C VAL A 174 -1.29 5.37 -9.49
N PHE A 175 -1.63 4.76 -10.60
CA PHE A 175 -1.52 3.32 -10.83
C PHE A 175 -0.76 3.08 -12.12
N ALA A 176 0.35 2.36 -12.07
CA ALA A 176 1.26 2.21 -13.20
C ALA A 176 1.60 0.76 -13.49
N GLY A 177 1.66 0.41 -14.78
CA GLY A 177 1.97 -0.92 -15.24
C GLY A 177 0.87 -1.94 -14.99
N SER A 178 1.03 -3.14 -15.48
CA SER A 178 0.10 -4.25 -15.23
C SER A 178 0.52 -5.55 -15.90
N TYR A 179 -0.18 -6.62 -15.51
CA TYR A 179 -0.27 -7.83 -16.31
C TYR A 179 -1.62 -7.84 -17.06
N PRO A 180 -1.66 -8.18 -18.35
CA PRO A 180 -0.47 -8.29 -19.21
C PRO A 180 0.29 -6.97 -19.32
N ASN A 181 1.56 -7.01 -19.72
CA ASN A 181 2.45 -5.85 -19.77
C ASN A 181 1.78 -4.60 -20.34
N SER A 182 1.71 -3.54 -19.55
CA SER A 182 1.19 -2.24 -19.97
C SER A 182 2.13 -1.12 -19.51
N ASN A 183 2.18 -0.05 -20.28
CA ASN A 183 2.84 1.21 -19.91
C ASN A 183 1.88 2.26 -19.34
N THR A 184 0.57 2.00 -19.37
CA THR A 184 -0.46 2.95 -18.94
C THR A 184 -0.27 3.35 -17.47
N ILE A 185 -0.39 4.64 -17.21
CA ILE A 185 -0.50 5.22 -15.88
C ILE A 185 -1.88 5.85 -15.75
N ASP A 186 -2.66 5.38 -14.79
CA ASP A 186 -3.94 5.99 -14.42
C ASP A 186 -3.80 6.81 -13.15
N SER A 187 -4.68 7.76 -12.96
CA SER A 187 -4.80 8.51 -11.72
C SER A 187 -6.24 8.74 -11.30
N LEU A 188 -6.45 8.86 -10.00
CA LEU A 188 -7.73 9.28 -9.42
C LEU A 188 -7.50 10.23 -8.23
N ILE A 189 -8.54 11.00 -7.91
CA ILE A 189 -8.57 11.82 -6.69
C ILE A 189 -9.11 10.96 -5.55
N ILE A 190 -8.29 10.71 -4.52
CA ILE A 190 -8.64 9.78 -3.43
C ILE A 190 -9.87 10.23 -2.64
N ALA A 191 -10.12 11.53 -2.52
CA ALA A 191 -11.26 12.05 -1.77
C ALA A 191 -12.61 11.94 -2.50
N THR A 192 -12.63 11.99 -3.82
CA THR A 192 -13.87 12.03 -4.62
C THR A 192 -14.14 10.76 -5.40
N GLY A 193 -13.11 9.98 -5.72
CA GLY A 193 -13.22 8.78 -6.54
C GLY A 193 -13.68 9.04 -7.96
N GLY A 194 -14.36 8.06 -8.49
CA GLY A 194 -14.81 8.04 -9.88
C GLY A 194 -13.87 7.20 -10.74
N THR A 195 -14.22 7.05 -12.00
CA THR A 195 -13.36 6.35 -12.97
C THR A 195 -12.01 7.07 -13.08
N ALA A 196 -10.95 6.29 -12.95
CA ALA A 196 -9.59 6.80 -13.09
C ALA A 196 -9.37 7.40 -14.49
N THR A 197 -8.60 8.44 -14.55
CA THR A 197 -8.27 9.12 -15.80
C THR A 197 -6.85 8.76 -16.21
N ASP A 198 -6.65 8.67 -17.52
CA ASP A 198 -5.32 8.54 -18.10
C ASP A 198 -4.42 9.68 -17.60
N PHE A 199 -3.28 9.30 -17.01
CA PHE A 199 -2.26 10.21 -16.54
C PHE A 199 -1.10 10.33 -17.54
N GLY A 200 -0.92 9.31 -18.36
CA GLY A 200 0.18 9.16 -19.32
C GLY A 200 0.79 7.78 -19.30
N ASP A 201 1.99 7.64 -19.84
CA ASP A 201 2.64 6.36 -20.04
C ASP A 201 4.02 6.26 -19.37
N MET A 202 4.35 5.06 -18.91
CA MET A 202 5.74 4.71 -18.59
C MET A 202 6.57 4.56 -19.87
N THR A 203 7.87 4.74 -19.77
CA THR A 203 8.82 4.60 -20.90
C THR A 203 8.86 3.18 -21.48
N ALA A 204 8.40 2.18 -20.77
CA ALA A 204 8.27 0.81 -21.22
C ALA A 204 7.14 0.09 -20.48
N ALA A 205 6.45 -0.82 -21.17
CA ALA A 205 5.44 -1.69 -20.57
C ALA A 205 6.08 -2.63 -19.54
N ARG A 206 5.45 -2.76 -18.36
CA ARG A 206 5.98 -3.54 -17.23
C ARG A 206 4.85 -4.16 -16.42
N GLU A 207 5.14 -5.33 -15.85
CA GLU A 207 4.33 -5.99 -14.84
C GLU A 207 5.08 -6.04 -13.50
N LYS A 208 4.37 -6.33 -12.42
CA LYS A 208 4.93 -6.47 -11.05
C LYS A 208 5.70 -5.24 -10.59
N ALA A 209 5.33 -4.07 -11.10
CA ALA A 209 5.85 -2.79 -10.63
C ALA A 209 5.41 -2.56 -9.19
N LYS A 210 6.22 -1.82 -8.44
CA LYS A 210 5.82 -1.30 -7.12
C LYS A 210 6.10 0.20 -7.11
N GLY A 211 5.17 0.94 -6.54
CA GLY A 211 5.29 2.37 -6.33
C GLY A 211 5.57 2.68 -4.87
N VAL A 212 6.28 3.75 -4.63
CA VAL A 212 6.50 4.29 -3.29
C VAL A 212 6.33 5.80 -3.32
N SER A 213 5.91 6.36 -2.21
CA SER A 213 5.79 7.80 -2.04
C SER A 213 6.32 8.21 -0.67
N ASN A 214 6.51 9.50 -0.48
CA ASN A 214 6.90 10.08 0.82
C ASN A 214 5.70 10.60 1.63
N SER A 215 4.50 10.21 1.28
CA SER A 215 3.28 10.73 1.90
C SER A 215 2.89 10.03 3.21
N HIS A 216 3.66 9.03 3.67
CA HIS A 216 3.47 8.34 4.95
C HIS A 216 2.02 7.90 5.20
N GLY A 217 1.39 7.18 4.25
CA GLY A 217 -0.01 6.83 4.36
C GLY A 217 -0.96 8.05 4.29
N GLY A 218 -0.60 9.01 3.47
CA GLY A 218 -1.36 10.25 3.28
C GLY A 218 -1.14 11.30 4.38
N LEU A 219 -0.15 11.11 5.23
CA LEU A 219 0.37 12.21 6.04
C LEU A 219 1.06 13.23 5.15
N ASN A 220 0.28 14.13 4.63
CA ASN A 220 0.82 15.43 4.29
C ASN A 220 0.80 16.27 5.57
N ASP A 221 1.90 16.26 6.32
CA ASP A 221 2.12 17.20 7.42
C ASP A 221 2.32 18.63 6.92
N GLY A 222 2.11 18.87 5.63
CA GLY A 222 2.42 20.12 4.96
C GLY A 222 3.92 20.38 4.81
N TYR A 223 4.75 19.45 5.26
CA TYR A 223 6.20 19.59 5.20
C TYR A 223 6.76 18.72 4.06
N GLN A 224 6.75 19.25 2.87
CA GLN A 224 7.45 18.67 1.72
C GLN A 224 8.91 19.16 1.61
N GLY A 225 9.63 19.14 2.71
CA GLY A 225 11.09 19.39 2.72
C GLY A 225 11.56 20.79 2.31
N THR A 226 10.71 21.60 1.74
CA THR A 226 11.04 22.95 1.24
C THR A 226 9.95 23.97 1.55
N ARG A 227 9.21 23.77 2.63
CA ARG A 227 8.33 24.83 3.09
C ARG A 227 9.21 26.00 3.49
N PRO A 228 9.14 27.16 2.84
CA PRO A 228 9.69 28.36 3.40
C PRO A 228 9.01 28.51 4.77
N LEU A 229 9.77 28.49 5.82
CA LEU A 229 9.24 28.91 7.12
C LEU A 229 8.52 30.24 6.89
N PRO A 230 7.28 30.41 7.37
CA PRO A 230 6.69 31.73 7.33
C PRO A 230 7.68 32.63 8.07
N ILE A 231 8.33 33.48 7.31
CA ILE A 231 9.12 34.55 7.88
C ILE A 231 8.09 35.36 8.67
N GLY A 232 8.21 35.28 9.99
CA GLY A 232 7.32 36.02 10.88
C GLY A 232 7.26 37.45 10.41
N GLY A 233 6.07 37.88 10.03
CA GLY A 233 5.87 39.28 9.74
C GLY A 233 6.31 40.08 10.96
N THR A 234 7.32 40.87 10.84
CA THR A 234 7.60 41.93 11.76
C THR A 234 6.40 42.87 11.68
N GLY A 235 5.62 42.87 12.77
CA GLY A 235 4.64 43.94 13.02
C GLY A 235 5.31 45.28 13.22
#